data_9b2723bfa30fe035534556395ccef4bd
#
_entry.id   9b2723bfa30fe035534556395ccef4bd
#
_cell.length_a   1.000
_cell.length_b   1.000
_cell.length_c   1.000
_cell.angle_alpha   90.00
_cell.angle_beta   90.00
_cell.angle_gamma   90.00
#
_symmetry.space_group_name_H-M   'P 1'
#
loop_
_entity.id
_entity.type
_entity.pdbx_description
1 polymer ?
#
loop_
_entity_poly.entity_id
_entity_poly.type
_entity_poly.pdbx_seq_one_letter_code
_entity_poly.pdbx_strand_id
1 'polypeptide(L)'
;MSAQEQVADFVAKVVKEMGLNLEAQVETTADGTRINLAGDGADALLARRGEGLQALQHIVDSAFRKQLGDQRLLVDCMDFRRGKDNELRQMAKFLAEKAKTSGIEQSIGPLNAYERRLVHLAVAEIPGVTSESIGDAAVKTVTITAVKR
;
A
#
# COMPACT_ATOMS: atom_id res chain seq x y z
N MET A 1 0.63 7.73 -26.66
CA MET A 1 0.46 6.93 -25.42
C MET A 1 0.48 7.82 -24.21
N SER A 2 -0.44 7.62 -23.30
CA SER A 2 -0.44 8.29 -22.00
C SER A 2 0.73 7.78 -21.15
N ALA A 3 1.07 8.53 -20.10
CA ALA A 3 2.11 8.09 -19.16
C ALA A 3 1.75 6.74 -18.53
N GLN A 4 0.48 6.53 -18.21
CA GLN A 4 0.00 5.29 -17.62
C GLN A 4 0.18 4.10 -18.58
N GLU A 5 -0.11 4.30 -19.86
CA GLU A 5 0.08 3.26 -20.89
C GLU A 5 1.56 2.95 -21.08
N GLN A 6 2.42 3.96 -21.04
CA GLN A 6 3.87 3.78 -21.12
C GLN A 6 4.39 2.96 -19.96
N VAL A 7 3.91 3.22 -18.75
CA VAL A 7 4.28 2.46 -17.56
C VAL A 7 3.78 1.02 -17.68
N ALA A 8 2.55 0.81 -18.13
CA ALA A 8 1.99 -0.54 -18.31
C ALA A 8 2.82 -1.35 -19.30
N ASP A 9 3.20 -0.75 -20.43
CA ASP A 9 4.07 -1.39 -21.41
C ASP A 9 5.44 -1.74 -20.84
N PHE A 10 6.04 -0.81 -20.10
CA PHE A 10 7.32 -1.03 -19.46
C PHE A 10 7.25 -2.19 -18.46
N VAL A 11 6.26 -2.19 -17.61
CA VAL A 11 6.05 -3.24 -16.61
C VAL A 11 5.84 -4.61 -17.29
N ALA A 12 5.00 -4.65 -18.34
CA ALA A 12 4.76 -5.87 -19.09
C ALA A 12 6.06 -6.43 -19.70
N LYS A 13 6.91 -5.56 -20.22
CA LYS A 13 8.21 -5.96 -20.78
C LYS A 13 9.15 -6.49 -19.72
N VAL A 14 9.22 -5.82 -18.56
CA VAL A 14 10.11 -6.24 -17.47
C VAL A 14 9.72 -7.64 -16.98
N VAL A 15 8.43 -7.88 -16.70
CA VAL A 15 8.01 -9.20 -16.19
C VAL A 15 8.19 -10.28 -17.25
N LYS A 16 8.02 -9.96 -18.53
CA LYS A 16 8.28 -10.90 -19.62
C LYS A 16 9.76 -11.29 -19.67
N GLU A 17 10.65 -10.30 -19.56
CA GLU A 17 12.09 -10.54 -19.55
C GLU A 17 12.52 -11.35 -18.33
N MET A 18 11.77 -11.28 -17.22
CA MET A 18 11.98 -12.11 -16.04
C MET A 18 11.50 -13.56 -16.24
N GLY A 19 10.87 -13.85 -17.37
CA GLY A 19 10.31 -15.17 -17.63
C GLY A 19 8.95 -15.42 -17.01
N LEU A 20 8.25 -14.35 -16.58
CA LEU A 20 6.95 -14.46 -15.96
C LEU A 20 5.85 -14.24 -16.99
N ASN A 21 4.79 -15.03 -16.90
CA ASN A 21 3.65 -14.91 -17.79
C ASN A 21 2.52 -14.13 -17.09
N LEU A 22 2.68 -12.81 -17.05
CA LEU A 22 1.75 -11.91 -16.36
C LEU A 22 1.19 -10.89 -17.34
N GLU A 23 -0.10 -10.62 -17.23
CA GLU A 23 -0.77 -9.57 -17.97
C GLU A 23 -0.94 -8.33 -17.09
N ALA A 24 -0.69 -7.17 -17.67
CA ALA A 24 -0.84 -5.89 -16.98
C ALA A 24 -2.20 -5.27 -17.34
N GLN A 25 -3.02 -5.00 -16.35
CA GLN A 25 -4.31 -4.33 -16.52
C GLN A 25 -4.25 -2.97 -15.85
N VAL A 26 -4.63 -1.92 -16.60
CA VAL A 26 -4.66 -0.55 -16.10
C VAL A 26 -6.05 -0.25 -15.56
N GLU A 27 -6.09 0.25 -14.33
CA GLU A 27 -7.32 0.57 -13.63
C GLU A 27 -7.22 1.99 -13.08
N THR A 28 -8.24 2.81 -13.33
CA THR A 28 -8.31 4.14 -12.74
C THR A 28 -9.03 4.05 -11.40
N THR A 29 -8.39 4.57 -10.36
CA THR A 29 -8.94 4.57 -9.00
C THR A 29 -9.17 6.01 -8.53
N ALA A 30 -9.86 6.17 -7.39
CA ALA A 30 -10.07 7.48 -6.77
C ALA A 30 -8.74 8.19 -6.45
N ASP A 31 -7.69 7.42 -6.12
CA ASP A 31 -6.38 7.93 -5.74
C ASP A 31 -5.40 8.07 -6.90
N GLY A 32 -5.75 7.60 -8.09
CA GLY A 32 -4.86 7.65 -9.26
C GLY A 32 -5.02 6.44 -10.17
N THR A 33 -3.88 5.90 -10.61
CA THR A 33 -3.86 4.77 -11.53
C THR A 33 -3.26 3.54 -10.83
N ARG A 34 -3.86 2.39 -11.09
CA ARG A 34 -3.38 1.12 -10.59
C ARG A 34 -3.10 0.19 -11.78
N ILE A 35 -1.92 -0.41 -11.79
CA ILE A 35 -1.56 -1.43 -12.78
C ILE A 35 -1.51 -2.76 -12.03
N ASN A 36 -2.44 -3.65 -12.32
CA ASN A 36 -2.50 -4.96 -11.70
C ASN A 36 -1.95 -6.02 -12.63
N LEU A 37 -0.99 -6.79 -12.15
CA LEU A 37 -0.40 -7.91 -12.86
C LEU A 37 -1.10 -9.19 -12.42
N ALA A 38 -1.51 -10.00 -13.38
CA ALA A 38 -2.20 -11.25 -13.09
C ALA A 38 -1.74 -12.34 -14.04
N GLY A 39 -1.62 -13.55 -13.54
CA GLY A 39 -1.26 -14.70 -14.34
C GLY A 39 -0.27 -15.63 -13.64
N ASP A 40 0.30 -16.53 -14.43
CA ASP A 40 1.29 -17.48 -13.94
C ASP A 40 2.62 -16.76 -13.64
N GLY A 41 3.26 -17.13 -12.56
CA GLY A 41 4.53 -16.52 -12.16
C GLY A 41 4.38 -15.40 -11.14
N ALA A 42 3.16 -15.08 -10.73
CA ALA A 42 2.91 -14.06 -9.71
C ALA A 42 3.67 -14.34 -8.40
N ASP A 43 3.87 -15.61 -8.07
CA ASP A 43 4.58 -16.01 -6.86
C ASP A 43 5.98 -15.42 -6.77
N ALA A 44 6.66 -15.24 -7.90
CA ALA A 44 8.00 -14.65 -7.93
C ALA A 44 8.01 -13.21 -7.43
N LEU A 45 6.94 -12.45 -7.72
CA LEU A 45 6.80 -11.07 -7.26
C LEU A 45 6.29 -10.98 -5.83
N LEU A 46 5.47 -11.94 -5.41
CA LEU A 46 4.80 -11.91 -4.12
C LEU A 46 5.58 -12.59 -3.00
N ALA A 47 6.62 -13.35 -3.33
CA ALA A 47 7.49 -14.00 -2.34
C ALA A 47 8.10 -12.94 -1.40
N ARG A 48 8.41 -13.35 -0.19
CA ARG A 48 9.03 -12.49 0.82
C ARG A 48 8.21 -11.20 1.06
N ARG A 49 6.91 -11.36 1.26
CA ARG A 49 5.97 -10.26 1.54
C ARG A 49 5.89 -9.23 0.40
N GLY A 50 6.05 -9.69 -0.83
CA GLY A 50 5.96 -8.82 -1.99
C GLY A 50 7.22 -8.01 -2.28
N GLU A 51 8.38 -8.50 -1.88
CA GLU A 51 9.66 -7.81 -2.09
C GLU A 51 9.91 -7.50 -3.57
N GLY A 52 9.64 -8.47 -4.46
CA GLY A 52 9.78 -8.27 -5.90
C GLY A 52 8.83 -7.20 -6.43
N LEU A 53 7.60 -7.19 -5.92
CA LEU A 53 6.62 -6.19 -6.30
C LEU A 53 7.03 -4.78 -5.85
N GLN A 54 7.58 -4.66 -4.64
CA GLN A 54 8.10 -3.39 -4.13
C GLN A 54 9.27 -2.89 -4.96
N ALA A 55 10.17 -3.80 -5.37
CA ALA A 55 11.30 -3.46 -6.23
C ALA A 55 10.81 -2.94 -7.59
N LEU A 56 9.81 -3.59 -8.17
CA LEU A 56 9.21 -3.16 -9.43
C LEU A 56 8.57 -1.78 -9.30
N GLN A 57 7.85 -1.53 -8.21
CA GLN A 57 7.28 -0.22 -7.92
C GLN A 57 8.37 0.85 -7.86
N HIS A 58 9.47 0.56 -7.19
CA HIS A 58 10.59 1.50 -7.07
C HIS A 58 11.21 1.81 -8.44
N ILE A 59 11.36 0.81 -9.28
CA ILE A 59 11.89 1.01 -10.65
C ILE A 59 10.95 1.91 -11.45
N VAL A 60 9.65 1.67 -11.37
CA VAL A 60 8.64 2.47 -12.06
C VAL A 60 8.68 3.92 -11.58
N ASP A 61 8.70 4.13 -10.27
CA ASP A 61 8.74 5.48 -9.68
C ASP A 61 9.99 6.23 -10.14
N SER A 62 11.14 5.57 -10.18
CA SER A 62 12.40 6.17 -10.59
C SER A 62 12.44 6.47 -12.09
N ALA A 63 11.97 5.54 -12.92
CA ALA A 63 12.05 5.66 -14.37
C ALA A 63 11.05 6.66 -14.93
N PHE A 64 9.88 6.81 -14.31
CA PHE A 64 8.78 7.64 -14.82
C PHE A 64 8.46 8.85 -13.95
N ARG A 65 9.38 9.24 -13.06
CA ARG A 65 9.18 10.37 -12.14
C ARG A 65 8.74 11.64 -12.87
N LYS A 66 9.40 11.99 -13.97
CA LYS A 66 9.09 13.20 -14.74
C LYS A 66 7.74 13.11 -15.44
N GLN A 67 7.44 11.96 -16.04
CA GLN A 67 6.22 11.74 -16.80
C GLN A 67 4.99 11.68 -15.91
N LEU A 68 5.12 11.11 -14.72
CA LEU A 68 4.00 10.96 -13.77
C LEU A 68 3.76 12.24 -12.97
N GLY A 69 4.82 13.02 -12.68
CA GLY A 69 4.69 14.24 -11.86
C GLY A 69 4.08 13.89 -10.51
N ASP A 70 2.96 14.55 -10.19
CA ASP A 70 2.23 14.32 -8.93
C ASP A 70 1.22 13.20 -9.01
N GLN A 71 1.08 12.56 -10.17
CA GLN A 71 0.13 11.46 -10.34
C GLN A 71 0.59 10.24 -9.57
N ARG A 72 -0.35 9.63 -8.86
CA ARG A 72 -0.07 8.38 -8.14
C ARG A 72 -0.30 7.22 -9.08
N LEU A 73 0.70 6.34 -9.17
CA LEU A 73 0.59 5.10 -9.90
C LEU A 73 1.09 3.97 -9.01
N LEU A 74 0.22 2.99 -8.79
CA LEU A 74 0.51 1.84 -7.97
C LEU A 74 0.59 0.60 -8.84
N VAL A 75 1.70 -0.14 -8.73
CA VAL A 75 1.84 -1.45 -9.35
C VAL A 75 1.43 -2.50 -8.33
N ASP A 76 0.48 -3.34 -8.70
CA ASP A 76 -0.01 -4.43 -7.85
C ASP A 76 0.08 -5.75 -8.60
N CYS A 77 -0.06 -6.84 -7.89
CA CYS A 77 -0.01 -8.19 -8.46
C CYS A 77 -1.03 -9.05 -7.73
N MET A 78 -1.97 -9.62 -8.49
CA MET A 78 -3.03 -10.49 -7.97
C MET A 78 -3.80 -9.86 -6.79
N ASP A 79 -4.00 -8.54 -6.85
CA ASP A 79 -4.66 -7.74 -5.80
C ASP A 79 -4.00 -7.87 -4.41
N PHE A 80 -2.71 -8.18 -4.38
CA PHE A 80 -1.95 -8.39 -3.14
C PHE A 80 -1.95 -7.15 -2.23
N ARG A 81 -1.64 -5.97 -2.78
CA ARG A 81 -1.62 -4.73 -2.01
C ARG A 81 -3.02 -4.34 -1.54
N ARG A 82 -4.02 -4.51 -2.43
CA ARG A 82 -5.42 -4.23 -2.07
C ARG A 82 -5.87 -5.08 -0.90
N GLY A 83 -5.52 -6.39 -0.91
CA GLY A 83 -5.83 -7.30 0.19
C GLY A 83 -5.12 -6.91 1.47
N LYS A 84 -3.84 -6.58 1.40
CA LYS A 84 -3.05 -6.14 2.57
C LYS A 84 -3.57 -4.82 3.12
N ASP A 85 -3.92 -3.88 2.27
CA ASP A 85 -4.50 -2.61 2.68
C ASP A 85 -5.81 -2.81 3.43
N ASN A 86 -6.67 -3.67 2.93
CA ASN A 86 -7.95 -3.97 3.58
C ASN A 86 -7.75 -4.66 4.93
N GLU A 87 -6.82 -5.60 5.03
CA GLU A 87 -6.47 -6.26 6.30
C GLU A 87 -5.99 -5.22 7.31
N LEU A 88 -5.12 -4.31 6.89
CA LEU A 88 -4.56 -3.28 7.76
C LEU A 88 -5.64 -2.31 8.25
N ARG A 89 -6.55 -1.89 7.36
CA ARG A 89 -7.68 -1.04 7.73
C ARG A 89 -8.58 -1.72 8.75
N GLN A 90 -8.89 -2.99 8.55
CA GLN A 90 -9.73 -3.76 9.48
C GLN A 90 -9.05 -3.90 10.84
N MET A 91 -7.75 -4.18 10.86
CA MET A 91 -6.98 -4.26 12.09
C MET A 91 -6.98 -2.93 12.83
N ALA A 92 -6.76 -1.82 12.12
CA ALA A 92 -6.75 -0.48 12.70
C ALA A 92 -8.11 -0.15 13.35
N LYS A 93 -9.21 -0.47 12.66
CA LYS A 93 -10.56 -0.24 13.18
C LYS A 93 -10.84 -1.09 14.42
N PHE A 94 -10.41 -2.35 14.39
CA PHE A 94 -10.55 -3.25 15.55
C PHE A 94 -9.81 -2.71 16.76
N LEU A 95 -8.56 -2.29 16.59
CA LEU A 95 -7.74 -1.75 17.68
C LEU A 95 -8.28 -0.40 18.18
N ALA A 96 -8.82 0.42 17.29
CA ALA A 96 -9.45 1.69 17.67
C ALA A 96 -10.68 1.46 18.56
N GLU A 97 -11.54 0.52 18.20
CA GLU A 97 -12.69 0.15 19.03
C GLU A 97 -12.25 -0.43 20.37
N LYS A 98 -11.19 -1.24 20.37
CA LYS A 98 -10.64 -1.81 21.60
C LYS A 98 -10.08 -0.72 22.51
N ALA A 99 -9.35 0.27 21.98
CA ALA A 99 -8.85 1.41 22.75
C ALA A 99 -9.99 2.21 23.34
N LYS A 100 -11.05 2.42 22.56
CA LYS A 100 -12.23 3.18 22.98
C LYS A 100 -12.98 2.50 24.12
N THR A 101 -13.20 1.19 24.04
CA THR A 101 -13.95 0.45 25.05
C THR A 101 -13.15 0.15 26.32
N SER A 102 -11.85 -0.17 26.19
CA SER A 102 -11.01 -0.53 27.31
C SER A 102 -10.33 0.67 27.98
N GLY A 103 -10.21 1.79 27.28
CA GLY A 103 -9.42 2.93 27.71
C GLY A 103 -7.91 2.68 27.68
N ILE A 104 -7.48 1.55 27.16
CA ILE A 104 -6.07 1.16 27.09
C ILE A 104 -5.53 1.44 25.70
N GLU A 105 -4.40 2.15 25.63
CA GLU A 105 -3.69 2.43 24.40
C GLU A 105 -3.35 1.15 23.63
N GLN A 106 -3.55 1.20 22.32
CA GLN A 106 -3.22 0.09 21.42
C GLN A 106 -2.11 0.54 20.46
N SER A 107 -1.32 -0.41 19.99
CA SER A 107 -0.23 -0.11 19.07
C SER A 107 -0.26 -1.07 17.88
N ILE A 108 0.13 -0.56 16.73
CA ILE A 108 0.23 -1.34 15.50
C ILE A 108 1.51 -0.97 14.77
N GLY A 109 2.27 -1.95 14.38
CA GLY A 109 3.53 -1.73 13.69
C GLY A 109 4.58 -2.77 14.04
N PRO A 110 5.80 -2.60 13.49
CA PRO A 110 6.27 -1.41 12.75
C PRO A 110 5.67 -1.29 11.34
N LEU A 111 5.41 -0.07 10.90
CA LEU A 111 4.77 0.23 9.62
C LEU A 111 5.58 1.27 8.83
N ASN A 112 5.57 1.15 7.50
CA ASN A 112 6.15 2.16 6.63
C ASN A 112 5.20 3.37 6.52
N ALA A 113 5.64 4.44 5.84
CA ALA A 113 4.86 5.69 5.76
C ALA A 113 3.49 5.49 5.10
N TYR A 114 3.42 4.68 4.05
CA TYR A 114 2.17 4.38 3.34
C TYR A 114 1.18 3.65 4.27
N GLU A 115 1.65 2.63 4.96
CA GLU A 115 0.84 1.85 5.90
C GLU A 115 0.34 2.71 7.07
N ARG A 116 1.20 3.58 7.60
CA ARG A 116 0.80 4.48 8.68
C ARG A 116 -0.32 5.41 8.25
N ARG A 117 -0.25 5.91 7.01
CA ARG A 117 -1.31 6.76 6.46
C ARG A 117 -2.65 6.02 6.41
N LEU A 118 -2.65 4.77 5.97
CA LEU A 118 -3.86 3.94 5.96
C LEU A 118 -4.45 3.79 7.36
N VAL A 119 -3.61 3.53 8.35
CA VAL A 119 -4.04 3.39 9.74
C VAL A 119 -4.65 4.70 10.27
N HIS A 120 -3.97 5.83 10.05
CA HIS A 120 -4.46 7.14 10.50
C HIS A 120 -5.81 7.47 9.86
N LEU A 121 -5.99 7.20 8.57
CA LEU A 121 -7.26 7.43 7.88
C LEU A 121 -8.37 6.54 8.42
N ALA A 122 -8.08 5.27 8.68
CA ALA A 122 -9.06 4.34 9.24
C ALA A 122 -9.48 4.73 10.67
N VAL A 123 -8.52 5.12 11.51
CA VAL A 123 -8.79 5.57 12.88
C VAL A 123 -9.60 6.88 12.89
N ALA A 124 -9.32 7.77 11.94
CA ALA A 124 -10.03 9.05 11.84
C ALA A 124 -11.54 8.88 11.58
N GLU A 125 -11.95 7.75 11.01
CA GLU A 125 -13.37 7.45 10.79
C GLU A 125 -14.12 7.08 12.09
N ILE A 126 -13.39 6.79 13.16
CA ILE A 126 -13.97 6.34 14.42
C ILE A 126 -13.94 7.49 15.43
N PRO A 127 -15.13 7.97 15.90
CA PRO A 127 -15.16 9.06 16.88
C PRO A 127 -14.60 8.60 18.23
N GLY A 128 -13.91 9.51 18.91
CA GLY A 128 -13.43 9.28 20.27
C GLY A 128 -12.08 8.59 20.35
N VAL A 129 -11.37 8.46 19.23
CA VAL A 129 -10.00 7.92 19.21
C VAL A 129 -9.08 8.80 18.38
N THR A 130 -7.79 8.79 18.71
CA THR A 130 -6.73 9.47 17.94
C THR A 130 -5.60 8.49 17.67
N SER A 131 -4.79 8.82 16.69
CA SER A 131 -3.62 8.02 16.34
C SER A 131 -2.39 8.90 16.16
N GLU A 132 -1.22 8.37 16.52
CA GLU A 132 0.05 9.08 16.46
C GLU A 132 1.15 8.12 16.04
N SER A 133 2.05 8.57 15.14
CA SER A 133 3.23 7.79 14.75
C SER A 133 4.38 8.08 15.71
N ILE A 134 5.01 7.03 16.22
CA ILE A 134 6.10 7.13 17.20
C ILE A 134 7.33 6.41 16.69
N GLY A 135 8.48 7.07 16.73
CA GLY A 135 9.78 6.51 16.36
C GLY A 135 10.58 7.44 15.48
N ASP A 136 11.84 7.13 15.27
CA ASP A 136 12.80 7.96 14.54
C ASP A 136 13.22 7.33 13.20
N ALA A 137 12.85 6.08 12.96
CA ALA A 137 13.22 5.36 11.75
C ALA A 137 12.20 5.56 10.63
N ALA A 138 12.54 5.10 9.43
CA ALA A 138 11.61 5.08 8.30
C ALA A 138 10.38 4.21 8.58
N VAL A 139 10.56 3.20 9.44
CA VAL A 139 9.49 2.33 9.90
C VAL A 139 9.16 2.71 11.34
N LYS A 140 7.88 3.03 11.61
CA LYS A 140 7.42 3.53 12.91
C LYS A 140 6.20 2.77 13.40
N THR A 141 5.94 2.87 14.69
CA THR A 141 4.74 2.32 15.31
C THR A 141 3.66 3.39 15.39
N VAL A 142 2.43 3.00 15.10
CA VAL A 142 1.25 3.88 15.30
C VAL A 142 0.60 3.49 16.62
N THR A 143 0.38 4.50 17.45
CA THR A 143 -0.29 4.37 18.73
C THR A 143 -1.70 4.91 18.62
N ILE A 144 -2.68 4.14 19.06
CA ILE A 144 -4.11 4.50 19.02
C ILE A 144 -4.60 4.69 20.45
N THR A 145 -5.10 5.86 20.74
CA THR A 145 -5.49 6.26 22.10
C THR A 145 -6.92 6.79 22.13
N ALA A 146 -7.69 6.40 23.14
CA ALA A 146 -9.01 6.97 23.36
C ALA A 146 -8.88 8.43 23.80
N VAL A 147 -9.71 9.29 23.22
CA VAL A 147 -9.77 10.70 23.61
C VAL A 147 -10.55 10.81 24.92
N LYS A 148 -9.92 11.36 25.95
CA LYS A 148 -10.59 11.65 27.21
C LYS A 148 -11.42 12.93 27.03
N ARG A 149 -12.69 12.83 27.36
CA ARG A 149 -13.56 13.99 27.45
C ARG A 149 -13.60 14.54 28.87
#